data_8e21821bf2c0134c0be3e1dfe5e4fe70
#
_entry.id   8e21821bf2c0134c0be3e1dfe5e4fe70
#
_cell.length_a   1.000
_cell.length_b   1.000
_cell.length_c   1.000
_cell.angle_alpha   90.00
_cell.angle_beta   90.00
_cell.angle_gamma   90.00
#
_symmetry.space_group_name_H-M   'P 1'
#
loop_
_entity.id
_entity.type
_entity.pdbx_description
1 polymer ?
#
loop_
_entity_poly.entity_id
_entity_poly.type
_entity_poly.pdbx_seq_one_letter_code
_entity_poly.pdbx_strand_id
1 'polypeptide(L)'
;MRFVDKFNIRDSIKTSSGDYYFCSLKKLAQSNPGISVDKMPNAVRIMVESVIRNTSLDINEDFDINKLKLWNDFDNSEEVPYFPSRVLLQDFTGVPTIVDLASMRDAMLTNNGDPSKVNPMVPVDLVIDHSVQVDYFGTKNAFMNNVNKEYERNKERYSLLKWAQNSFDNVKVVPPGAGIVHQVNLEFLSPVISVRDYDNISLVFPDTLIGTDSHTPMISGLGVLAWGVGGIEAESVMVGQPVYMKIPPVVGVNLTGKLSAKATATDLVLSITQKLRSYGVVGKMVEFYGESLNSLSLPDRATISNMAPEYGATASLFPVDSKTLDYLELTGRTNDQINLIEQYSKSQGLFGSNQDTREYNSTITINLDEIELSMAGPKRPQDKVKLSEVKSNFNTFLADTGQSITNSNELDHGSVVIAAITSCTNTSNPDVMVGAGILARNAVRKGLNSRPWVKTSLAPGSQVVDDYLLKADLIDPLEKLGFHIVGHGCTTCIGNSGPLPEKVSNKINDENLVTCAVLSGNRNFEARIHQQVKANYLASPILVVAYAIAGTLNINFDTD
;
A
#
# COMPACT_ATOMS: atom_id res chain seq x y z
N MET A 1 20.57 -23.41 10.20
CA MET A 1 19.93 -24.18 9.09
C MET A 1 20.99 -24.43 8.03
N ARG A 2 21.02 -25.65 7.50
CA ARG A 2 21.99 -26.04 6.46
C ARG A 2 21.32 -26.03 5.10
N PHE A 3 21.97 -25.46 4.08
CA PHE A 3 21.51 -25.57 2.70
C PHE A 3 21.93 -26.92 2.11
N VAL A 4 20.96 -27.71 1.64
CA VAL A 4 21.16 -28.98 0.94
C VAL A 4 20.54 -28.87 -0.44
N ASP A 5 21.34 -28.95 -1.49
CA ASP A 5 20.86 -28.81 -2.88
C ASP A 5 20.12 -30.08 -3.36
N LYS A 6 18.92 -30.30 -2.79
CA LYS A 6 18.10 -31.52 -3.05
C LYS A 6 17.69 -31.69 -4.51
N PHE A 7 17.57 -30.58 -5.26
CA PHE A 7 17.06 -30.58 -6.62
C PHE A 7 18.13 -30.28 -7.69
N ASN A 8 19.38 -30.12 -7.26
CA ASN A 8 20.51 -29.71 -8.13
C ASN A 8 20.23 -28.34 -8.82
N ILE A 9 19.75 -27.36 -8.01
CA ILE A 9 19.29 -26.05 -8.49
C ILE A 9 20.17 -24.89 -8.04
N ARG A 10 21.21 -25.13 -7.22
CA ARG A 10 22.10 -24.06 -6.75
C ARG A 10 22.83 -23.41 -7.92
N ASP A 11 22.78 -22.09 -7.95
CA ASP A 11 23.54 -21.25 -8.87
C ASP A 11 24.19 -20.09 -8.11
N SER A 12 25.02 -19.27 -8.76
CA SER A 12 25.73 -18.18 -8.11
C SER A 12 25.73 -16.89 -8.92
N ILE A 13 25.77 -15.78 -8.19
CA ILE A 13 25.97 -14.43 -8.72
C ILE A 13 27.22 -13.86 -8.06
N LYS A 14 28.12 -13.30 -8.89
CA LYS A 14 29.32 -12.62 -8.41
C LYS A 14 29.13 -11.11 -8.54
N THR A 15 29.35 -10.40 -7.45
CA THR A 15 29.33 -8.93 -7.41
C THR A 15 30.64 -8.41 -6.82
N SER A 16 30.83 -7.09 -6.82
CA SER A 16 31.94 -6.42 -6.14
C SER A 16 31.95 -6.65 -4.62
N SER A 17 30.77 -6.91 -4.02
CA SER A 17 30.59 -7.12 -2.59
C SER A 17 30.69 -8.58 -2.14
N GLY A 18 30.76 -9.56 -3.07
CA GLY A 18 30.92 -10.97 -2.75
C GLY A 18 30.27 -11.94 -3.72
N ASP A 19 30.38 -13.22 -3.38
CA ASP A 19 29.74 -14.33 -4.10
C ASP A 19 28.44 -14.71 -3.37
N TYR A 20 27.33 -14.69 -4.11
CA TYR A 20 26.01 -15.04 -3.61
C TYR A 20 25.50 -16.28 -4.31
N TYR A 21 24.75 -17.11 -3.58
CA TYR A 21 24.11 -18.31 -4.11
C TYR A 21 22.60 -18.14 -4.15
N PHE A 22 21.92 -18.85 -5.06
CA PHE A 22 20.46 -18.84 -5.17
C PHE A 22 19.92 -20.16 -5.72
N CYS A 23 18.62 -20.38 -5.52
CA CYS A 23 17.88 -21.50 -6.11
C CYS A 23 17.42 -21.12 -7.52
N SER A 24 18.06 -21.65 -8.53
CA SER A 24 17.85 -21.30 -9.93
C SER A 24 16.60 -21.97 -10.50
N LEU A 25 15.61 -21.17 -10.88
CA LEU A 25 14.42 -21.63 -11.59
C LEU A 25 14.75 -22.24 -12.97
N LYS A 26 15.76 -21.71 -13.63
CA LYS A 26 16.25 -22.27 -14.90
C LYS A 26 16.81 -23.69 -14.72
N LYS A 27 17.61 -23.92 -13.69
CA LYS A 27 18.13 -25.27 -13.38
C LYS A 27 17.01 -26.22 -12.95
N LEU A 28 16.01 -25.69 -12.22
CA LEU A 28 14.81 -26.44 -11.85
C LEU A 28 14.10 -26.99 -13.10
N ALA A 29 13.85 -26.17 -14.11
CA ALA A 29 13.22 -26.57 -15.35
C ALA A 29 14.06 -27.60 -16.12
N GLN A 30 15.39 -27.47 -16.12
CA GLN A 30 16.32 -28.41 -16.75
C GLN A 30 16.30 -29.78 -16.07
N SER A 31 16.29 -29.82 -14.75
CA SER A 31 16.30 -31.07 -13.97
C SER A 31 14.90 -31.71 -13.89
N ASN A 32 13.83 -30.93 -14.11
CA ASN A 32 12.43 -31.36 -14.01
C ASN A 32 11.63 -30.89 -15.24
N PRO A 33 11.77 -31.53 -16.41
CA PRO A 33 11.19 -31.06 -17.68
C PRO A 33 9.67 -30.89 -17.69
N GLY A 34 8.95 -31.44 -16.71
CA GLY A 34 7.50 -31.22 -16.55
C GLY A 34 7.12 -29.92 -15.88
N ILE A 35 8.08 -29.13 -15.37
CA ILE A 35 7.83 -27.84 -14.71
C ILE A 35 8.15 -26.73 -15.73
N SER A 36 7.11 -26.17 -16.35
CA SER A 36 7.24 -25.16 -17.42
C SER A 36 7.47 -23.76 -16.85
N VAL A 37 8.65 -23.52 -16.25
CA VAL A 37 8.97 -22.23 -15.59
C VAL A 37 8.81 -21.03 -16.53
N ASP A 38 9.19 -21.18 -17.81
CA ASP A 38 9.13 -20.07 -18.79
C ASP A 38 7.68 -19.58 -19.02
N LYS A 39 6.70 -20.44 -18.80
CA LYS A 39 5.28 -20.10 -18.93
C LYS A 39 4.67 -19.46 -17.68
N MET A 40 5.33 -19.58 -16.53
CA MET A 40 4.82 -19.08 -15.27
C MET A 40 4.82 -17.56 -15.21
N PRO A 41 3.72 -16.92 -14.72
CA PRO A 41 3.71 -15.52 -14.28
C PRO A 41 4.78 -15.26 -13.20
N ASN A 42 5.21 -14.02 -13.03
CA ASN A 42 6.21 -13.66 -12.02
C ASN A 42 5.78 -14.03 -10.60
N ALA A 43 4.51 -13.80 -10.26
CA ALA A 43 3.96 -14.16 -8.95
C ALA A 43 4.15 -15.67 -8.68
N VAL A 44 3.86 -16.52 -9.66
CA VAL A 44 4.03 -17.97 -9.54
C VAL A 44 5.52 -18.35 -9.44
N ARG A 45 6.40 -17.72 -10.23
CA ARG A 45 7.86 -17.96 -10.15
C ARG A 45 8.40 -17.67 -8.75
N ILE A 46 7.98 -16.55 -8.13
CA ILE A 46 8.37 -16.16 -6.77
C ILE A 46 7.86 -17.20 -5.76
N MET A 47 6.63 -17.69 -5.89
CA MET A 47 6.09 -18.73 -5.01
C MET A 47 6.85 -20.04 -5.17
N VAL A 48 7.13 -20.48 -6.40
CA VAL A 48 7.91 -21.68 -6.67
C VAL A 48 9.32 -21.57 -6.10
N GLU A 49 9.99 -20.42 -6.25
CA GLU A 49 11.29 -20.17 -5.64
C GLU A 49 11.25 -20.34 -4.13
N SER A 50 10.25 -19.74 -3.48
CA SER A 50 10.08 -19.87 -2.02
C SER A 50 9.95 -21.32 -1.57
N VAL A 51 9.16 -22.13 -2.29
CA VAL A 51 8.96 -23.55 -1.96
C VAL A 51 10.26 -24.35 -2.13
N ILE A 52 10.94 -24.26 -3.28
CA ILE A 52 12.15 -25.05 -3.55
C ILE A 52 13.32 -24.65 -2.65
N ARG A 53 13.43 -23.37 -2.32
CA ARG A 53 14.45 -22.84 -1.40
C ARG A 53 14.24 -23.37 0.02
N ASN A 54 13.02 -23.31 0.54
CA ASN A 54 12.75 -23.77 1.90
C ASN A 54 12.80 -25.32 2.03
N THR A 55 12.50 -26.05 0.97
CA THR A 55 12.76 -27.49 0.89
C THR A 55 14.26 -27.78 0.91
N SER A 56 15.07 -26.97 0.26
CA SER A 56 16.54 -27.10 0.27
C SER A 56 17.19 -26.64 1.57
N LEU A 57 16.46 -25.93 2.42
CA LEU A 57 16.90 -25.54 3.78
C LEU A 57 16.42 -26.52 4.87
N ASP A 58 15.94 -27.70 4.48
CA ASP A 58 15.38 -28.72 5.37
C ASP A 58 14.21 -28.24 6.25
N ILE A 59 13.52 -27.16 5.83
CA ILE A 59 12.33 -26.64 6.53
C ILE A 59 11.08 -27.43 6.13
N ASN A 60 11.06 -27.97 4.90
CA ASN A 60 9.93 -28.75 4.39
C ASN A 60 10.46 -29.98 3.61
N GLU A 61 10.98 -30.96 4.35
CA GLU A 61 11.70 -32.10 3.80
C GLU A 61 10.90 -32.99 2.85
N ASP A 62 9.59 -33.11 3.09
CA ASP A 62 8.70 -34.05 2.41
C ASP A 62 7.91 -33.43 1.24
N PHE A 63 8.26 -32.22 0.78
CA PHE A 63 7.56 -31.59 -0.32
C PHE A 63 7.76 -32.33 -1.66
N ASP A 64 6.67 -32.83 -2.22
CA ASP A 64 6.69 -33.42 -3.56
C ASP A 64 6.74 -32.33 -4.65
N ILE A 65 7.89 -32.18 -5.29
CA ILE A 65 8.13 -31.20 -6.35
C ILE A 65 7.21 -31.39 -7.57
N ASN A 66 6.61 -32.59 -7.76
CA ASN A 66 5.67 -32.82 -8.84
C ASN A 66 4.40 -31.99 -8.72
N LYS A 67 4.03 -31.56 -7.52
CA LYS A 67 2.92 -30.63 -7.31
C LYS A 67 3.10 -29.31 -8.07
N LEU A 68 4.34 -28.87 -8.29
CA LEU A 68 4.63 -27.67 -9.07
C LEU A 68 4.33 -27.80 -10.58
N LYS A 69 4.13 -29.02 -11.09
CA LYS A 69 3.68 -29.23 -12.47
C LYS A 69 2.24 -28.80 -12.72
N LEU A 70 1.47 -28.72 -11.64
CA LEU A 70 0.03 -28.41 -11.64
C LEU A 70 -0.24 -26.92 -11.35
N TRP A 71 0.77 -26.05 -11.51
CA TRP A 71 0.68 -24.64 -11.17
C TRP A 71 -0.47 -23.88 -11.88
N ASN A 72 -0.90 -24.34 -13.06
CA ASN A 72 -1.98 -23.76 -13.85
C ASN A 72 -3.27 -24.61 -13.86
N ASP A 73 -3.32 -25.67 -13.05
CA ASP A 73 -4.52 -26.50 -12.85
C ASP A 73 -5.29 -26.00 -11.60
N PHE A 74 -6.31 -25.19 -11.83
CA PHE A 74 -7.08 -24.53 -10.77
C PHE A 74 -8.19 -25.39 -10.16
N ASP A 75 -8.54 -26.49 -10.81
CA ASP A 75 -9.43 -27.51 -10.26
C ASP A 75 -8.67 -28.41 -9.26
N ASN A 76 -7.33 -28.36 -9.30
CA ASN A 76 -6.47 -29.07 -8.36
C ASN A 76 -6.67 -28.55 -6.93
N SER A 77 -6.83 -29.46 -5.98
CA SER A 77 -6.97 -29.17 -4.55
C SER A 77 -5.63 -29.07 -3.81
N GLU A 78 -4.52 -29.37 -4.47
CA GLU A 78 -3.19 -29.43 -3.85
C GLU A 78 -2.71 -28.05 -3.36
N GLU A 79 -2.25 -28.02 -2.13
CA GLU A 79 -1.65 -26.84 -1.52
C GLU A 79 -0.13 -26.92 -1.54
N VAL A 80 0.51 -25.76 -1.64
CA VAL A 80 1.96 -25.60 -1.51
C VAL A 80 2.28 -24.81 -0.23
N PRO A 81 3.37 -25.16 0.45
CA PRO A 81 3.84 -24.43 1.62
C PRO A 81 4.60 -23.17 1.15
N TYR A 82 4.00 -22.02 1.29
CA TYR A 82 4.62 -20.75 0.96
C TYR A 82 5.23 -20.11 2.21
N PHE A 83 6.48 -19.65 2.12
CA PHE A 83 7.22 -19.05 3.22
C PHE A 83 7.52 -17.58 2.92
N PRO A 84 6.74 -16.62 3.42
CA PRO A 84 7.07 -15.21 3.34
C PRO A 84 8.42 -14.92 3.98
N SER A 85 9.20 -14.01 3.38
CA SER A 85 10.53 -13.69 3.88
C SER A 85 10.54 -12.68 5.03
N ARG A 86 9.48 -11.87 5.15
CA ARG A 86 9.30 -10.84 6.19
C ARG A 86 7.84 -10.71 6.61
N VAL A 87 7.64 -10.11 7.78
CA VAL A 87 6.33 -9.69 8.29
C VAL A 87 6.33 -8.19 8.54
N LEU A 88 5.28 -7.50 8.10
CA LEU A 88 5.09 -6.07 8.33
C LEU A 88 3.84 -5.85 9.17
N LEU A 89 4.00 -5.14 10.26
CA LEU A 89 2.94 -4.84 11.21
C LEU A 89 2.68 -3.33 11.25
N GLN A 90 1.43 -2.95 11.41
CA GLN A 90 1.03 -1.62 11.83
C GLN A 90 0.48 -1.67 13.27
N ASP A 91 0.34 -0.56 13.93
CA ASP A 91 0.13 -0.53 15.37
C ASP A 91 -1.29 -0.89 15.86
N PHE A 92 -2.33 -0.92 15.00
CA PHE A 92 -3.66 -1.39 15.43
C PHE A 92 -3.75 -2.91 15.48
N THR A 93 -3.24 -3.58 14.46
CA THR A 93 -3.36 -5.03 14.29
C THR A 93 -2.09 -5.79 14.66
N GLY A 94 -0.94 -5.12 14.67
CA GLY A 94 0.35 -5.72 15.01
C GLY A 94 0.66 -5.75 16.51
N VAL A 95 0.13 -4.80 17.28
CA VAL A 95 0.33 -4.82 18.76
C VAL A 95 -0.29 -6.06 19.39
N PRO A 96 -1.52 -6.51 19.06
CA PRO A 96 -2.04 -7.78 19.52
C PRO A 96 -1.11 -8.97 19.22
N THR A 97 -0.56 -9.04 18.00
CA THR A 97 0.41 -10.07 17.60
C THR A 97 1.66 -10.10 18.52
N ILE A 98 2.16 -8.93 18.91
CA ILE A 98 3.27 -8.82 19.88
C ILE A 98 2.85 -9.28 21.29
N VAL A 99 1.61 -8.99 21.69
CA VAL A 99 1.05 -9.49 22.97
C VAL A 99 0.98 -11.01 22.98
N ASP A 100 0.58 -11.62 21.86
CA ASP A 100 0.49 -13.08 21.76
C ASP A 100 1.88 -13.73 21.83
N LEU A 101 2.91 -13.17 21.19
CA LEU A 101 4.29 -13.63 21.37
C LEU A 101 4.77 -13.51 22.84
N ALA A 102 4.41 -12.45 23.54
CA ALA A 102 4.71 -12.30 24.96
C ALA A 102 4.00 -13.38 25.79
N SER A 103 2.72 -13.64 25.51
CA SER A 103 1.94 -14.70 26.16
C SER A 103 2.50 -16.10 25.89
N MET A 104 3.03 -16.35 24.69
CA MET A 104 3.74 -17.60 24.38
C MET A 104 5.00 -17.77 25.25
N ARG A 105 5.76 -16.69 25.53
CA ARG A 105 6.90 -16.74 26.48
C ARG A 105 6.46 -17.09 27.90
N ASP A 106 5.36 -16.50 28.37
CA ASP A 106 4.79 -16.81 29.68
C ASP A 106 4.33 -18.28 29.77
N ALA A 107 3.70 -18.79 28.71
CA ALA A 107 3.32 -20.19 28.61
C ALA A 107 4.54 -21.13 28.63
N MET A 108 5.63 -20.78 27.98
CA MET A 108 6.89 -21.53 28.03
C MET A 108 7.44 -21.58 29.45
N LEU A 109 7.49 -20.45 30.16
CA LEU A 109 7.93 -20.41 31.56
C LEU A 109 7.05 -21.28 32.47
N THR A 110 5.73 -21.17 32.33
CA THR A 110 4.77 -21.96 33.12
C THR A 110 4.96 -23.48 32.93
N ASN A 111 5.39 -23.88 31.73
CA ASN A 111 5.66 -25.28 31.40
C ASN A 111 7.15 -25.68 31.57
N ASN A 112 7.95 -24.90 32.31
CA ASN A 112 9.38 -25.12 32.53
C ASN A 112 10.21 -25.17 31.24
N GLY A 113 9.73 -24.52 30.17
CA GLY A 113 10.46 -24.32 28.91
C GLY A 113 11.32 -23.06 28.94
N ASP A 114 12.16 -22.91 27.92
CA ASP A 114 12.98 -21.72 27.71
C ASP A 114 12.22 -20.66 26.93
N PRO A 115 11.82 -19.50 27.51
CA PRO A 115 11.06 -18.46 26.85
C PRO A 115 11.84 -17.79 25.71
N SER A 116 13.18 -17.84 25.72
CA SER A 116 14.00 -17.26 24.65
C SER A 116 13.82 -17.96 23.29
N LYS A 117 13.31 -19.20 23.30
CA LYS A 117 12.96 -19.94 22.07
C LYS A 117 11.76 -19.36 21.33
N VAL A 118 10.92 -18.60 22.01
CA VAL A 118 9.85 -17.85 21.35
C VAL A 118 10.45 -16.55 20.82
N ASN A 119 10.83 -16.56 19.56
CA ASN A 119 11.43 -15.45 18.84
C ASN A 119 11.04 -15.52 17.36
N PRO A 120 10.71 -14.41 16.70
CA PRO A 120 10.39 -14.44 15.27
C PRO A 120 11.52 -15.04 14.43
N MET A 121 11.17 -15.99 13.57
CA MET A 121 12.11 -16.68 12.67
C MET A 121 12.38 -15.88 11.38
N VAL A 122 11.58 -14.86 11.12
CA VAL A 122 11.71 -13.92 10.01
C VAL A 122 11.79 -12.50 10.54
N PRO A 123 12.40 -11.54 9.82
CA PRO A 123 12.36 -10.14 10.20
C PRO A 123 10.92 -9.62 10.32
N VAL A 124 10.66 -8.87 11.38
CA VAL A 124 9.38 -8.23 11.68
C VAL A 124 9.61 -6.74 11.88
N ASP A 125 8.98 -5.95 11.06
CA ASP A 125 8.97 -4.48 11.19
C ASP A 125 7.58 -4.04 11.63
N LEU A 126 7.48 -3.30 12.74
CA LEU A 126 6.24 -2.67 13.21
C LEU A 126 6.35 -1.16 13.07
N VAL A 127 5.45 -0.55 12.32
CA VAL A 127 5.42 0.90 12.11
C VAL A 127 4.20 1.49 12.80
N ILE A 128 4.40 2.56 13.58
CA ILE A 128 3.35 3.25 14.31
C ILE A 128 2.82 4.39 13.45
N ASP A 129 1.65 4.20 12.85
CA ASP A 129 1.06 5.12 11.89
C ASP A 129 -0.47 5.17 11.89
N HIS A 130 -1.15 4.14 12.41
CA HIS A 130 -2.61 4.02 12.37
C HIS A 130 -3.30 4.64 13.58
N SER A 131 -2.65 4.75 14.74
CA SER A 131 -3.24 5.33 15.94
C SER A 131 -3.26 6.87 15.95
N VAL A 132 -2.52 7.51 15.05
CA VAL A 132 -2.44 8.98 14.96
C VAL A 132 -3.79 9.57 14.56
N GLN A 133 -4.36 10.43 15.43
CA GLN A 133 -5.65 11.06 15.24
C GLN A 133 -5.51 12.58 15.02
N VAL A 134 -6.39 13.16 14.18
CA VAL A 134 -6.42 14.59 13.87
C VAL A 134 -7.27 15.33 14.91
N ASP A 135 -6.75 15.46 16.13
CA ASP A 135 -7.40 16.27 17.18
C ASP A 135 -7.19 17.76 16.93
N TYR A 136 -5.98 18.13 16.53
CA TYR A 136 -5.57 19.50 16.22
C TYR A 136 -5.32 19.65 14.74
N PHE A 137 -5.80 20.72 14.14
CA PHE A 137 -5.68 21.04 12.71
C PHE A 137 -5.64 22.56 12.49
N GLY A 138 -5.35 23.00 11.24
CA GLY A 138 -5.41 24.40 10.83
C GLY A 138 -4.40 25.33 11.52
N THR A 139 -3.38 24.80 12.18
CA THR A 139 -2.34 25.57 12.87
C THR A 139 -0.95 24.92 12.71
N LYS A 140 0.11 25.71 12.78
CA LYS A 140 1.50 25.23 12.69
C LYS A 140 1.89 24.24 13.80
N ASN A 141 1.21 24.29 14.94
CA ASN A 141 1.48 23.40 16.07
C ASN A 141 0.66 22.10 16.03
N ALA A 142 -0.20 21.91 15.01
CA ALA A 142 -1.09 20.77 14.93
C ALA A 142 -0.33 19.44 15.01
N PHE A 143 0.76 19.30 14.24
CA PHE A 143 1.60 18.10 14.24
C PHE A 143 2.10 17.74 15.65
N MET A 144 2.79 18.67 16.33
CA MET A 144 3.35 18.41 17.66
C MET A 144 2.26 18.12 18.70
N ASN A 145 1.14 18.82 18.63
CA ASN A 145 0.03 18.60 19.55
C ASN A 145 -0.60 17.20 19.35
N ASN A 146 -0.76 16.75 18.10
CA ASN A 146 -1.28 15.43 17.80
C ASN A 146 -0.30 14.32 18.23
N VAL A 147 1.01 14.49 18.00
CA VAL A 147 2.04 13.55 18.46
C VAL A 147 2.05 13.44 19.99
N ASN A 148 1.98 14.57 20.69
CA ASN A 148 1.92 14.55 22.17
C ASN A 148 0.66 13.83 22.67
N LYS A 149 -0.48 14.05 21.99
CA LYS A 149 -1.75 13.38 22.32
C LYS A 149 -1.66 11.87 22.06
N GLU A 150 -0.98 11.48 20.99
CA GLU A 150 -0.70 10.08 20.67
C GLU A 150 0.10 9.40 21.78
N TYR A 151 1.20 10.00 22.22
CA TYR A 151 2.00 9.46 23.34
C TYR A 151 1.22 9.39 24.65
N GLU A 152 0.40 10.40 24.95
CA GLU A 152 -0.46 10.40 26.15
C GLU A 152 -1.45 9.24 26.13
N ARG A 153 -2.16 9.03 25.00
CA ARG A 153 -3.19 8.00 24.86
C ARG A 153 -2.64 6.58 24.88
N ASN A 154 -1.47 6.37 24.28
CA ASN A 154 -0.95 5.04 24.00
C ASN A 154 0.33 4.69 24.80
N LYS A 155 0.52 5.33 25.96
CA LYS A 155 1.71 5.14 26.80
C LYS A 155 2.01 3.66 27.13
N GLU A 156 0.98 2.88 27.46
CA GLU A 156 1.14 1.45 27.78
C GLU A 156 1.57 0.65 26.55
N ARG A 157 0.98 0.93 25.41
CA ARG A 157 1.36 0.33 24.12
C ARG A 157 2.83 0.58 23.80
N TYR A 158 3.30 1.80 23.96
CA TYR A 158 4.71 2.14 23.73
C TYR A 158 5.67 1.44 24.68
N SER A 159 5.26 1.24 25.93
CA SER A 159 6.04 0.49 26.91
C SER A 159 6.19 -0.98 26.49
N LEU A 160 5.11 -1.61 26.01
CA LEU A 160 5.14 -2.98 25.46
C LEU A 160 6.05 -3.06 24.23
N LEU A 161 5.88 -2.14 23.26
CA LEU A 161 6.67 -2.17 22.03
C LEU A 161 8.17 -1.95 22.28
N LYS A 162 8.52 -1.09 23.22
CA LYS A 162 9.91 -0.91 23.64
C LYS A 162 10.48 -2.17 24.28
N TRP A 163 9.69 -2.84 25.13
CA TRP A 163 10.07 -4.14 25.68
C TRP A 163 10.27 -5.19 24.58
N ALA A 164 9.34 -5.28 23.64
CA ALA A 164 9.39 -6.23 22.54
C ALA A 164 10.65 -6.07 21.68
N GLN A 165 10.98 -4.84 21.29
CA GLN A 165 12.17 -4.54 20.50
C GLN A 165 13.48 -4.93 21.22
N ASN A 166 13.51 -4.89 22.55
CA ASN A 166 14.66 -5.29 23.34
C ASN A 166 14.68 -6.78 23.67
N SER A 167 13.56 -7.47 23.55
CA SER A 167 13.37 -8.86 23.98
C SER A 167 13.37 -9.86 22.83
N PHE A 168 13.02 -9.42 21.61
CA PHE A 168 13.02 -10.24 20.40
C PHE A 168 14.12 -9.80 19.44
N ASP A 169 14.89 -10.75 18.93
CA ASP A 169 16.06 -10.45 18.07
C ASP A 169 15.67 -9.88 16.70
N ASN A 170 14.52 -10.32 16.15
CA ASN A 170 14.08 -9.99 14.79
C ASN A 170 12.92 -8.99 14.76
N VAL A 171 12.67 -8.24 15.83
CA VAL A 171 11.60 -7.24 15.89
C VAL A 171 12.17 -5.82 15.88
N LYS A 172 11.74 -5.01 14.93
CA LYS A 172 12.06 -3.58 14.88
C LYS A 172 10.78 -2.77 14.98
N VAL A 173 10.83 -1.68 15.74
CA VAL A 173 9.71 -0.74 15.89
C VAL A 173 10.11 0.61 15.33
N VAL A 174 9.34 1.09 14.35
CA VAL A 174 9.48 2.44 13.78
C VAL A 174 8.53 3.36 14.54
N PRO A 175 9.04 4.44 15.18
CA PRO A 175 8.25 5.33 16.02
C PRO A 175 7.24 6.16 15.22
N PRO A 176 6.23 6.77 15.88
CA PRO A 176 5.29 7.67 15.24
C PRO A 176 6.00 8.89 14.65
N GLY A 177 5.48 9.41 13.55
CA GLY A 177 6.05 10.56 12.85
C GLY A 177 7.10 10.21 11.80
N ALA A 178 7.50 8.93 11.65
CA ALA A 178 8.39 8.50 10.58
C ALA A 178 7.68 8.44 9.22
N GLY A 179 6.45 7.96 9.20
CA GLY A 179 5.63 7.84 7.99
C GLY A 179 4.60 6.73 8.09
N ILE A 180 3.82 6.57 7.02
CA ILE A 180 2.88 5.48 6.85
C ILE A 180 3.64 4.19 6.57
N VAL A 181 3.22 3.08 7.21
CA VAL A 181 3.89 1.78 7.13
C VAL A 181 4.26 1.35 5.71
N HIS A 182 3.36 1.54 4.74
CA HIS A 182 3.60 1.09 3.37
C HIS A 182 4.57 1.99 2.61
N GLN A 183 4.57 3.31 2.88
CA GLN A 183 5.53 4.23 2.28
C GLN A 183 6.91 4.08 2.90
N VAL A 184 6.99 3.92 4.23
CA VAL A 184 8.25 3.60 4.94
C VAL A 184 8.82 2.27 4.42
N ASN A 185 7.97 1.27 4.17
CA ASN A 185 8.41 0.01 3.58
C ASN A 185 8.96 0.19 2.16
N LEU A 186 8.28 0.97 1.33
CA LEU A 186 8.68 1.26 -0.05
C LEU A 186 10.04 2.00 -0.09
N GLU A 187 10.19 3.03 0.74
CA GLU A 187 11.36 3.91 0.74
C GLU A 187 12.57 3.30 1.46
N PHE A 188 12.38 2.54 2.55
CA PHE A 188 13.46 2.18 3.46
C PHE A 188 13.56 0.70 3.82
N LEU A 189 12.43 -0.01 4.09
CA LEU A 189 12.50 -1.32 4.72
C LEU A 189 12.70 -2.47 3.74
N SER A 190 12.10 -2.39 2.53
CA SER A 190 12.20 -3.49 1.57
C SER A 190 13.58 -3.58 0.93
N PRO A 191 14.22 -4.75 0.98
CA PRO A 191 15.46 -5.01 0.28
C PRO A 191 15.24 -5.40 -1.19
N VAL A 192 14.01 -5.66 -1.65
CA VAL A 192 13.61 -6.22 -2.95
C VAL A 192 14.17 -7.64 -3.18
N ILE A 193 15.46 -7.84 -2.93
CA ILE A 193 16.12 -9.14 -2.87
C ILE A 193 16.76 -9.28 -1.49
N SER A 194 16.36 -10.30 -0.77
CA SER A 194 16.87 -10.64 0.56
C SER A 194 18.19 -11.40 0.47
N VAL A 195 19.07 -11.14 1.42
CA VAL A 195 20.33 -11.89 1.62
C VAL A 195 20.28 -12.51 3.02
N ARG A 196 20.52 -13.80 3.13
CA ARG A 196 20.67 -14.51 4.41
C ARG A 196 21.83 -15.47 4.38
N ASP A 197 22.58 -15.50 5.45
CA ASP A 197 23.67 -16.43 5.65
C ASP A 197 23.17 -17.75 6.25
N TYR A 198 23.51 -18.84 5.60
CA TYR A 198 23.22 -20.20 6.06
C TYR A 198 24.53 -21.00 6.03
N ASP A 199 24.98 -21.47 7.19
CA ASP A 199 26.30 -22.07 7.37
C ASP A 199 27.41 -21.16 6.76
N ASN A 200 27.99 -21.57 5.64
CA ASN A 200 29.08 -20.83 4.98
C ASN A 200 28.66 -20.24 3.61
N ILE A 201 27.36 -20.09 3.35
CA ILE A 201 26.87 -19.52 2.09
C ILE A 201 25.94 -18.34 2.33
N SER A 202 26.12 -17.28 1.56
CA SER A 202 25.18 -16.16 1.49
C SER A 202 24.14 -16.45 0.40
N LEU A 203 22.90 -16.77 0.82
CA LEU A 203 21.81 -17.12 -0.07
C LEU A 203 20.97 -15.88 -0.38
N VAL A 204 20.69 -15.64 -1.67
CA VAL A 204 19.83 -14.55 -2.14
C VAL A 204 18.55 -15.08 -2.74
N PHE A 205 17.45 -14.37 -2.47
CA PHE A 205 16.10 -14.75 -2.87
C PHE A 205 15.17 -13.54 -2.91
N PRO A 206 14.00 -13.61 -3.58
CA PRO A 206 13.05 -12.50 -3.62
C PRO A 206 12.59 -12.10 -2.22
N ASP A 207 12.55 -10.81 -1.94
CA ASP A 207 11.79 -10.32 -0.81
C ASP A 207 10.32 -10.62 -1.03
N THR A 208 9.68 -11.19 -0.03
CA THR A 208 8.26 -11.52 -0.02
C THR A 208 7.66 -11.14 1.31
N LEU A 209 6.47 -10.57 1.29
CA LEU A 209 5.94 -9.90 2.46
C LEU A 209 4.49 -10.30 2.72
N ILE A 210 4.19 -10.60 3.99
CA ILE A 210 2.83 -10.51 4.50
C ILE A 210 2.74 -9.41 5.54
N GLY A 211 1.58 -8.76 5.62
CA GLY A 211 1.39 -7.68 6.60
C GLY A 211 0.02 -7.70 7.22
N THR A 212 -0.09 -7.21 8.45
CA THR A 212 -1.38 -7.10 9.15
C THR A 212 -2.22 -5.89 8.69
N ASP A 213 -1.93 -5.37 7.52
CA ASP A 213 -2.69 -4.32 6.85
C ASP A 213 -3.06 -4.71 5.43
N SER A 214 -4.26 -4.38 5.00
CA SER A 214 -4.76 -4.73 3.67
C SER A 214 -4.00 -4.05 2.52
N HIS A 215 -3.34 -2.90 2.76
CA HIS A 215 -2.56 -2.17 1.75
C HIS A 215 -1.08 -2.60 1.69
N THR A 216 -0.72 -3.70 2.36
CA THR A 216 0.60 -4.35 2.21
C THR A 216 1.03 -4.54 0.75
N PRO A 217 0.11 -4.81 -0.23
CA PRO A 217 0.47 -4.91 -1.64
C PRO A 217 1.10 -3.67 -2.28
N MET A 218 1.12 -2.50 -1.62
CA MET A 218 1.80 -1.31 -2.16
C MET A 218 3.25 -1.58 -2.59
N ILE A 219 3.96 -2.43 -1.85
CA ILE A 219 5.34 -2.79 -2.15
C ILE A 219 5.50 -3.57 -3.46
N SER A 220 4.40 -4.12 -3.97
CA SER A 220 4.43 -4.88 -5.23
C SER A 220 4.66 -3.98 -6.46
N GLY A 221 4.58 -2.66 -6.31
CA GLY A 221 5.08 -1.70 -7.28
C GLY A 221 6.59 -1.81 -7.51
N LEU A 222 7.38 -2.25 -6.52
CA LEU A 222 8.81 -2.56 -6.61
C LEU A 222 9.12 -3.96 -7.15
N GLY A 223 8.11 -4.80 -7.38
CA GLY A 223 8.30 -6.20 -7.79
C GLY A 223 8.38 -7.19 -6.61
N VAL A 224 7.98 -6.80 -5.43
CA VAL A 224 7.91 -7.64 -4.22
C VAL A 224 6.52 -8.24 -4.09
N LEU A 225 6.41 -9.56 -4.07
CA LEU A 225 5.12 -10.23 -3.88
C LEU A 225 4.64 -10.07 -2.44
N ALA A 226 3.48 -9.43 -2.26
CA ALA A 226 2.97 -9.09 -0.94
C ALA A 226 1.45 -9.06 -0.88
N TRP A 227 0.87 -9.41 0.30
CA TRP A 227 -0.55 -9.24 0.58
C TRP A 227 -0.85 -9.06 2.07
N GLY A 228 -2.07 -8.59 2.36
CA GLY A 228 -2.57 -8.44 3.71
C GLY A 228 -3.10 -9.75 4.28
N VAL A 229 -2.84 -9.99 5.57
CA VAL A 229 -3.29 -11.15 6.34
C VAL A 229 -3.86 -10.72 7.69
N GLY A 230 -4.52 -11.63 8.40
CA GLY A 230 -4.89 -11.44 9.80
C GLY A 230 -3.71 -11.61 10.76
N GLY A 231 -3.92 -11.27 12.04
CA GLY A 231 -2.87 -11.40 13.08
C GLY A 231 -2.38 -12.83 13.23
N ILE A 232 -3.29 -13.79 13.27
CA ILE A 232 -2.97 -15.23 13.45
C ILE A 232 -2.07 -15.76 12.34
N GLU A 233 -2.36 -15.40 11.08
CA GLU A 233 -1.51 -15.81 9.95
C GLU A 233 -0.12 -15.16 10.03
N ALA A 234 -0.05 -13.89 10.45
CA ALA A 234 1.23 -13.22 10.67
C ALA A 234 2.04 -13.91 11.78
N GLU A 235 1.41 -14.24 12.92
CA GLU A 235 2.02 -14.98 14.02
C GLU A 235 2.54 -16.35 13.58
N SER A 236 1.74 -17.08 12.81
CA SER A 236 2.12 -18.39 12.26
C SER A 236 3.43 -18.30 11.47
N VAL A 237 3.56 -17.28 10.60
CA VAL A 237 4.80 -17.05 9.84
C VAL A 237 5.95 -16.61 10.77
N MET A 238 5.66 -15.77 11.76
CA MET A 238 6.69 -15.34 12.73
C MET A 238 7.28 -16.51 13.51
N VAL A 239 6.50 -17.52 13.85
CA VAL A 239 7.00 -18.74 14.51
C VAL A 239 7.51 -19.81 13.52
N GLY A 240 7.66 -19.47 12.24
CA GLY A 240 8.30 -20.32 11.23
C GLY A 240 7.38 -21.28 10.49
N GLN A 241 6.06 -21.15 10.63
CA GLN A 241 5.11 -21.96 9.89
C GLN A 241 4.91 -21.42 8.46
N PRO A 242 4.75 -22.27 7.44
CA PRO A 242 4.37 -21.83 6.11
C PRO A 242 2.89 -21.42 6.06
N VAL A 243 2.58 -20.58 5.07
CA VAL A 243 1.21 -20.37 4.61
C VAL A 243 0.86 -21.48 3.61
N TYR A 244 0.02 -22.43 4.00
CA TYR A 244 -0.48 -23.43 3.06
C TYR A 244 -1.56 -22.82 2.18
N MET A 245 -1.32 -22.81 0.87
CA MET A 245 -2.26 -22.24 -0.08
C MET A 245 -2.17 -22.91 -1.44
N LYS A 246 -3.28 -22.93 -2.15
CA LYS A 246 -3.25 -23.25 -3.59
C LYS A 246 -2.48 -22.14 -4.32
N ILE A 247 -1.78 -22.48 -5.38
CA ILE A 247 -1.23 -21.44 -6.27
C ILE A 247 -2.41 -20.68 -6.90
N PRO A 248 -2.58 -19.36 -6.59
CA PRO A 248 -3.76 -18.63 -7.04
C PRO A 248 -3.75 -18.41 -8.54
N PRO A 249 -4.92 -18.32 -9.17
CA PRO A 249 -5.01 -17.89 -10.56
C PRO A 249 -4.46 -16.48 -10.73
N VAL A 250 -3.74 -16.24 -11.83
CA VAL A 250 -3.15 -14.94 -12.15
C VAL A 250 -3.85 -14.31 -13.35
N VAL A 251 -4.37 -13.09 -13.14
CA VAL A 251 -4.94 -12.26 -14.22
C VAL A 251 -3.85 -11.33 -14.73
N GLY A 252 -3.53 -11.46 -16.02
CA GLY A 252 -2.64 -10.53 -16.69
C GLY A 252 -3.34 -9.25 -17.10
N VAL A 253 -2.84 -8.09 -16.68
CA VAL A 253 -3.36 -6.77 -17.05
C VAL A 253 -2.41 -6.11 -18.04
N ASN A 254 -2.82 -6.07 -19.30
CA ASN A 254 -2.07 -5.42 -20.38
C ASN A 254 -2.38 -3.92 -20.39
N LEU A 255 -1.36 -3.10 -20.13
CA LEU A 255 -1.46 -1.64 -20.19
C LEU A 255 -0.99 -1.14 -21.55
N THR A 256 -1.87 -0.41 -22.25
CA THR A 256 -1.61 0.16 -23.58
C THR A 256 -1.89 1.66 -23.58
N GLY A 257 -1.42 2.36 -24.61
CA GLY A 257 -1.62 3.81 -24.75
C GLY A 257 -0.78 4.64 -23.78
N LYS A 258 -1.14 5.89 -23.59
CA LYS A 258 -0.41 6.84 -22.74
C LYS A 258 -1.37 7.67 -21.90
N LEU A 259 -1.04 7.84 -20.61
CA LEU A 259 -1.84 8.69 -19.73
C LEU A 259 -1.84 10.15 -20.24
N SER A 260 -3.04 10.73 -20.35
CA SER A 260 -3.20 12.13 -20.73
C SER A 260 -2.52 13.05 -19.72
N ALA A 261 -1.93 14.16 -20.18
CA ALA A 261 -1.36 15.17 -19.30
C ALA A 261 -2.39 15.85 -18.36
N LYS A 262 -3.68 15.66 -18.60
CA LYS A 262 -4.76 16.14 -17.72
C LYS A 262 -5.11 15.14 -16.62
N ALA A 263 -4.84 13.86 -16.84
CA ALA A 263 -5.14 12.81 -15.87
C ALA A 263 -3.97 12.59 -14.90
N THR A 264 -4.29 12.18 -13.69
CA THR A 264 -3.33 11.90 -12.62
C THR A 264 -3.23 10.39 -12.32
N ALA A 265 -2.23 10.00 -11.54
CA ALA A 265 -2.13 8.64 -10.99
C ALA A 265 -3.40 8.22 -10.25
N THR A 266 -4.07 9.16 -9.57
CA THR A 266 -5.34 8.90 -8.88
C THR A 266 -6.45 8.52 -9.86
N ASP A 267 -6.59 9.23 -10.97
CA ASP A 267 -7.59 8.93 -12.00
C ASP A 267 -7.34 7.55 -12.61
N LEU A 268 -6.07 7.24 -12.84
CA LEU A 268 -5.63 5.94 -13.34
C LEU A 268 -6.02 4.82 -12.36
N VAL A 269 -5.65 4.93 -11.09
CA VAL A 269 -5.92 3.87 -10.10
C VAL A 269 -7.42 3.68 -9.85
N LEU A 270 -8.22 4.76 -9.84
CA LEU A 270 -9.68 4.65 -9.71
C LEU A 270 -10.29 3.94 -10.91
N SER A 271 -9.78 4.19 -12.12
CA SER A 271 -10.22 3.53 -13.35
C SER A 271 -9.86 2.04 -13.36
N ILE A 272 -8.63 1.70 -12.95
CA ILE A 272 -8.18 0.32 -12.78
C ILE A 272 -9.05 -0.39 -11.74
N THR A 273 -9.32 0.26 -10.60
CA THR A 273 -10.14 -0.29 -9.52
C THR A 273 -11.54 -0.63 -10.01
N GLN A 274 -12.19 0.26 -10.73
CA GLN A 274 -13.51 0.01 -11.31
C GLN A 274 -13.48 -1.14 -12.32
N LYS A 275 -12.53 -1.13 -13.27
CA LYS A 275 -12.42 -2.14 -14.33
C LYS A 275 -12.13 -3.55 -13.75
N LEU A 276 -11.16 -3.67 -12.83
CA LEU A 276 -10.82 -4.96 -12.22
C LEU A 276 -11.91 -5.48 -11.28
N ARG A 277 -12.57 -4.58 -10.52
CA ARG A 277 -13.71 -4.98 -9.69
C ARG A 277 -14.85 -5.53 -10.52
N SER A 278 -15.14 -4.90 -11.64
CA SER A 278 -16.18 -5.36 -12.58
C SER A 278 -15.79 -6.65 -13.31
N TYR A 279 -14.50 -6.84 -13.58
CA TYR A 279 -13.98 -8.06 -14.20
C TYR A 279 -14.04 -9.28 -13.26
N GLY A 280 -13.92 -9.07 -11.95
CA GLY A 280 -14.01 -10.14 -10.96
C GLY A 280 -12.66 -10.82 -10.68
N VAL A 281 -11.79 -10.12 -9.97
CA VAL A 281 -10.45 -10.61 -9.58
C VAL A 281 -10.37 -11.12 -8.13
N VAL A 282 -11.51 -11.29 -7.46
CA VAL A 282 -11.55 -11.79 -6.07
C VAL A 282 -10.95 -13.19 -5.99
N GLY A 283 -10.04 -13.39 -5.04
CA GLY A 283 -9.30 -14.65 -4.85
C GLY A 283 -8.22 -14.93 -5.91
N LYS A 284 -7.92 -13.95 -6.76
CA LYS A 284 -6.88 -14.05 -7.79
C LYS A 284 -5.73 -13.10 -7.49
N MET A 285 -4.58 -13.34 -8.08
CA MET A 285 -3.49 -12.39 -8.19
C MET A 285 -3.60 -11.62 -9.51
N VAL A 286 -3.10 -10.41 -9.54
CA VAL A 286 -3.04 -9.55 -10.72
C VAL A 286 -1.59 -9.25 -11.05
N GLU A 287 -1.19 -9.39 -12.30
CA GLU A 287 0.15 -9.04 -12.77
C GLU A 287 0.06 -8.06 -13.94
N PHE A 288 0.73 -6.91 -13.79
CA PHE A 288 0.71 -5.85 -14.79
C PHE A 288 1.83 -5.99 -15.80
N TYR A 289 1.50 -5.79 -17.07
CA TYR A 289 2.43 -5.84 -18.18
C TYR A 289 2.00 -4.92 -19.33
N GLY A 290 2.76 -4.88 -20.41
CA GLY A 290 2.46 -4.11 -21.60
C GLY A 290 3.43 -2.96 -21.84
N GLU A 291 3.32 -2.35 -23.01
CA GLU A 291 4.22 -1.29 -23.49
C GLU A 291 4.18 -0.02 -22.63
N SER A 292 3.01 0.25 -22.03
CA SER A 292 2.78 1.46 -21.24
C SER A 292 3.43 1.41 -19.86
N LEU A 293 3.96 0.26 -19.40
CA LEU A 293 4.66 0.17 -18.12
C LEU A 293 5.82 1.15 -18.00
N ASN A 294 6.56 1.35 -19.10
CA ASN A 294 7.71 2.26 -19.13
C ASN A 294 7.32 3.74 -18.93
N SER A 295 6.05 4.09 -19.17
CA SER A 295 5.53 5.43 -18.96
C SER A 295 5.06 5.71 -17.53
N LEU A 296 4.88 4.65 -16.72
CA LEU A 296 4.49 4.76 -15.33
C LEU A 296 5.73 4.86 -14.43
N SER A 297 5.74 5.90 -13.60
CA SER A 297 6.74 6.01 -12.52
C SER A 297 6.56 4.91 -11.48
N LEU A 298 7.56 4.67 -10.65
CA LEU A 298 7.40 3.70 -9.58
C LEU A 298 6.30 4.10 -8.58
N PRO A 299 6.16 5.38 -8.15
CA PRO A 299 5.03 5.82 -7.34
C PRO A 299 3.66 5.54 -7.98
N ASP A 300 3.50 5.64 -9.31
CA ASP A 300 2.26 5.27 -10.00
C ASP A 300 1.94 3.79 -9.81
N ARG A 301 2.94 2.92 -10.00
CA ARG A 301 2.81 1.48 -9.81
C ARG A 301 2.48 1.12 -8.36
N ALA A 302 3.13 1.78 -7.41
CA ALA A 302 2.86 1.61 -5.99
C ALA A 302 1.43 2.03 -5.63
N THR A 303 0.93 3.15 -6.20
CA THR A 303 -0.45 3.61 -6.05
C THR A 303 -1.45 2.57 -6.56
N ILE A 304 -1.19 1.98 -7.73
CA ILE A 304 -2.04 0.94 -8.32
C ILE A 304 -2.04 -0.32 -7.44
N SER A 305 -0.85 -0.77 -7.02
CA SER A 305 -0.71 -1.96 -6.18
C SER A 305 -1.34 -1.78 -4.80
N ASN A 306 -1.28 -0.57 -4.25
CA ASN A 306 -1.87 -0.23 -2.96
C ASN A 306 -3.38 -0.52 -2.92
N MET A 307 -4.09 -0.28 -4.02
CA MET A 307 -5.54 -0.50 -4.10
C MET A 307 -5.94 -1.93 -4.50
N ALA A 308 -5.04 -2.91 -4.40
CA ALA A 308 -5.39 -4.32 -4.63
C ALA A 308 -6.62 -4.80 -3.83
N PRO A 309 -6.77 -4.46 -2.54
CA PRO A 309 -7.97 -4.82 -1.78
C PRO A 309 -9.25 -4.18 -2.32
N GLU A 310 -9.19 -2.94 -2.80
CA GLU A 310 -10.34 -2.22 -3.31
C GLU A 310 -10.86 -2.81 -4.62
N TYR A 311 -10.00 -3.26 -5.52
CA TYR A 311 -10.45 -4.01 -6.68
C TYR A 311 -10.65 -5.51 -6.42
N GLY A 312 -10.25 -6.01 -5.25
CA GLY A 312 -10.56 -7.35 -4.76
C GLY A 312 -9.51 -8.42 -5.07
N ALA A 313 -8.31 -8.06 -5.54
CA ALA A 313 -7.24 -9.01 -5.75
C ALA A 313 -6.54 -9.37 -4.43
N THR A 314 -6.03 -10.60 -4.34
CA THR A 314 -5.19 -11.04 -3.21
C THR A 314 -3.87 -10.29 -3.20
N ALA A 315 -3.22 -10.19 -4.36
CA ALA A 315 -1.98 -9.45 -4.58
C ALA A 315 -1.99 -8.82 -5.97
N SER A 316 -1.17 -7.79 -6.14
CA SER A 316 -0.88 -7.22 -7.46
C SER A 316 0.62 -7.10 -7.63
N LEU A 317 1.14 -7.35 -8.81
CA LEU A 317 2.58 -7.38 -9.03
C LEU A 317 2.96 -6.63 -10.29
N PHE A 318 3.97 -5.78 -10.16
CA PHE A 318 4.72 -5.21 -11.29
C PHE A 318 6.06 -5.93 -11.42
N PRO A 319 6.64 -6.01 -12.62
CA PRO A 319 7.98 -6.57 -12.78
C PRO A 319 9.04 -5.64 -12.19
N VAL A 320 10.15 -6.21 -11.73
CA VAL A 320 11.39 -5.45 -11.48
C VAL A 320 11.94 -5.00 -12.83
N ASP A 321 12.20 -3.71 -13.01
CA ASP A 321 12.76 -3.14 -14.23
C ASP A 321 13.65 -1.91 -13.96
N SER A 322 14.04 -1.17 -15.01
CA SER A 322 14.86 0.03 -14.84
C SER A 322 14.21 1.09 -13.94
N LYS A 323 12.87 1.23 -13.97
CA LYS A 323 12.16 2.16 -13.07
C LYS A 323 12.26 1.76 -11.61
N THR A 324 12.30 0.45 -11.33
CA THR A 324 12.60 -0.06 -9.99
C THR A 324 14.01 0.33 -9.57
N LEU A 325 15.02 0.14 -10.45
CA LEU A 325 16.42 0.45 -10.14
C LEU A 325 16.63 1.96 -9.93
N ASP A 326 16.04 2.81 -10.80
CA ASP A 326 16.07 4.27 -10.67
C ASP A 326 15.49 4.74 -9.32
N TYR A 327 14.38 4.13 -8.88
CA TYR A 327 13.75 4.46 -7.60
C TYR A 327 14.60 4.02 -6.40
N LEU A 328 15.23 2.85 -6.49
CA LEU A 328 16.12 2.36 -5.44
C LEU A 328 17.36 3.25 -5.28
N GLU A 329 17.91 3.76 -6.39
CA GLU A 329 18.99 4.75 -6.37
C GLU A 329 18.52 6.05 -5.71
N LEU A 330 17.35 6.57 -6.13
CA LEU A 330 16.75 7.78 -5.56
C LEU A 330 16.52 7.67 -4.05
N THR A 331 16.14 6.48 -3.57
CA THR A 331 15.86 6.23 -2.15
C THR A 331 17.09 5.73 -1.37
N GLY A 332 18.29 5.83 -1.95
CA GLY A 332 19.58 5.69 -1.26
C GLY A 332 20.06 4.25 -1.09
N ARG A 333 19.56 3.28 -1.88
CA ARG A 333 20.16 1.93 -1.93
C ARG A 333 21.52 2.02 -2.60
N THR A 334 22.46 1.24 -2.12
CA THR A 334 23.84 1.25 -2.65
C THR A 334 23.89 0.64 -4.05
N ASN A 335 24.88 1.04 -4.85
CA ASN A 335 25.10 0.49 -6.18
C ASN A 335 25.28 -1.04 -6.16
N ASP A 336 25.90 -1.59 -5.11
CA ASP A 336 26.06 -3.04 -4.97
C ASP A 336 24.73 -3.75 -4.75
N GLN A 337 23.83 -3.17 -3.94
CA GLN A 337 22.48 -3.70 -3.75
C GLN A 337 21.68 -3.64 -5.06
N ILE A 338 21.72 -2.51 -5.76
CA ILE A 338 21.02 -2.33 -7.05
C ILE A 338 21.53 -3.32 -8.09
N ASN A 339 22.85 -3.50 -8.19
CA ASN A 339 23.47 -4.47 -9.10
C ASN A 339 23.07 -5.91 -8.76
N LEU A 340 23.04 -6.28 -7.48
CA LEU A 340 22.59 -7.59 -7.04
C LEU A 340 21.12 -7.84 -7.41
N ILE A 341 20.25 -6.85 -7.19
CA ILE A 341 18.82 -6.92 -7.55
C ILE A 341 18.66 -7.12 -9.06
N GLU A 342 19.39 -6.37 -9.86
CA GLU A 342 19.34 -6.48 -11.33
C GLU A 342 19.79 -7.85 -11.82
N GLN A 343 20.98 -8.31 -11.36
CA GLN A 343 21.55 -9.59 -11.77
C GLN A 343 20.65 -10.76 -11.34
N TYR A 344 20.17 -10.75 -10.09
CA TYR A 344 19.27 -11.79 -9.61
C TYR A 344 17.97 -11.84 -10.42
N SER A 345 17.33 -10.69 -10.60
CA SER A 345 16.06 -10.61 -11.31
C SER A 345 16.19 -11.07 -12.77
N LYS A 346 17.30 -10.72 -13.44
CA LYS A 346 17.62 -11.21 -14.81
C LYS A 346 17.85 -12.72 -14.82
N SER A 347 18.62 -13.25 -13.85
CA SER A 347 18.93 -14.69 -13.78
C SER A 347 17.70 -15.56 -13.55
N GLN A 348 16.71 -15.05 -12.83
CA GLN A 348 15.45 -15.73 -12.53
C GLN A 348 14.33 -15.44 -13.55
N GLY A 349 14.59 -14.57 -14.54
CA GLY A 349 13.58 -14.16 -15.52
C GLY A 349 12.47 -13.32 -14.93
N LEU A 350 12.75 -12.57 -13.87
CA LEU A 350 11.82 -11.65 -13.20
C LEU A 350 12.00 -10.19 -13.66
N PHE A 351 13.04 -9.91 -14.46
CA PHE A 351 13.38 -8.56 -14.90
C PHE A 351 12.65 -8.18 -16.19
N GLY A 352 11.99 -7.03 -16.18
CA GLY A 352 11.33 -6.47 -17.35
C GLY A 352 9.99 -7.12 -17.70
N SER A 353 9.37 -6.60 -18.74
CA SER A 353 8.04 -7.01 -19.20
C SER A 353 8.07 -8.06 -20.31
N ASN A 354 9.17 -8.81 -20.47
CA ASN A 354 9.27 -9.87 -21.49
C ASN A 354 8.19 -10.92 -21.25
N GLN A 355 7.08 -10.78 -21.98
CA GLN A 355 5.82 -11.50 -21.77
C GLN A 355 5.56 -12.59 -22.80
N ASP A 356 6.39 -12.69 -23.83
CA ASP A 356 6.09 -13.48 -25.04
C ASP A 356 5.85 -14.98 -24.78
N THR A 357 6.22 -15.48 -23.60
CA THR A 357 6.05 -16.88 -23.24
C THR A 357 5.16 -17.14 -22.02
N ARG A 358 4.79 -16.09 -21.26
CA ARG A 358 4.01 -16.26 -20.01
C ARG A 358 2.54 -16.54 -20.29
N GLU A 359 1.99 -17.50 -19.59
CA GLU A 359 0.59 -17.87 -19.66
C GLU A 359 -0.17 -17.34 -18.42
N TYR A 360 -1.20 -16.53 -18.64
CA TYR A 360 -2.11 -16.08 -17.60
C TYR A 360 -3.42 -16.86 -17.68
N ASN A 361 -4.10 -17.03 -16.56
CA ASN A 361 -5.42 -17.65 -16.52
C ASN A 361 -6.45 -16.90 -17.34
N SER A 362 -6.32 -15.58 -17.33
CA SER A 362 -7.10 -14.68 -18.16
C SER A 362 -6.36 -13.36 -18.31
N THR A 363 -6.73 -12.58 -19.30
CA THR A 363 -6.11 -11.27 -19.56
C THR A 363 -7.19 -10.21 -19.74
N ILE A 364 -6.83 -8.98 -19.34
CA ILE A 364 -7.63 -7.77 -19.60
C ILE A 364 -6.70 -6.68 -20.12
N THR A 365 -7.18 -5.92 -21.09
CA THR A 365 -6.45 -4.74 -21.60
C THR A 365 -7.06 -3.45 -21.04
N ILE A 366 -6.20 -2.56 -20.57
CA ILE A 366 -6.56 -1.22 -20.08
C ILE A 366 -5.80 -0.21 -20.93
N ASN A 367 -6.55 0.59 -21.67
CA ASN A 367 -6.00 1.67 -22.48
C ASN A 367 -5.89 2.95 -21.64
N LEU A 368 -4.68 3.47 -21.47
CA LEU A 368 -4.40 4.67 -20.67
C LEU A 368 -4.92 5.96 -21.34
N ASP A 369 -5.11 5.97 -22.67
CA ASP A 369 -5.68 7.13 -23.38
C ASP A 369 -7.15 7.41 -22.99
N GLU A 370 -7.85 6.41 -22.43
CA GLU A 370 -9.25 6.52 -22.00
C GLU A 370 -9.42 7.07 -20.57
N ILE A 371 -8.32 7.35 -19.87
CA ILE A 371 -8.37 7.79 -18.48
C ILE A 371 -8.72 9.27 -18.44
N GLU A 372 -9.80 9.61 -17.72
CA GLU A 372 -10.31 10.95 -17.53
C GLU A 372 -10.29 11.35 -16.05
N LEU A 373 -10.26 12.67 -15.79
CA LEU A 373 -10.40 13.22 -14.44
C LEU A 373 -11.63 12.65 -13.75
N SER A 374 -11.45 12.10 -12.57
CA SER A 374 -12.49 11.36 -11.86
C SER A 374 -12.33 11.42 -10.32
N MET A 375 -13.43 11.11 -9.68
CA MET A 375 -13.51 10.85 -8.25
C MET A 375 -14.18 9.48 -8.06
N ALA A 376 -14.17 8.95 -6.83
CA ALA A 376 -14.94 7.77 -6.51
C ALA A 376 -15.80 8.01 -5.27
N GLY A 377 -17.09 7.78 -5.39
CA GLY A 377 -18.07 8.00 -4.33
C GLY A 377 -19.51 7.88 -4.80
N PRO A 378 -20.47 8.09 -3.86
CA PRO A 378 -20.30 8.63 -2.49
C PRO A 378 -19.93 7.60 -1.41
N LYS A 379 -19.84 6.29 -1.71
CA LYS A 379 -19.76 5.24 -0.67
C LYS A 379 -18.66 4.19 -0.88
N ARG A 380 -18.14 4.01 -2.09
CA ARG A 380 -17.20 2.91 -2.40
C ARG A 380 -16.08 3.35 -3.35
N PRO A 381 -14.87 2.78 -3.21
CA PRO A 381 -13.72 3.12 -4.06
C PRO A 381 -13.92 2.79 -5.54
N GLN A 382 -14.71 1.76 -5.85
CA GLN A 382 -15.02 1.36 -7.23
C GLN A 382 -16.15 2.16 -7.88
N ASP A 383 -16.86 2.99 -7.13
CA ASP A 383 -17.95 3.84 -7.65
C ASP A 383 -17.33 5.10 -8.30
N LYS A 384 -16.57 4.87 -9.38
CA LYS A 384 -15.90 5.95 -10.13
C LYS A 384 -16.92 6.82 -10.85
N VAL A 385 -16.73 8.13 -10.74
CA VAL A 385 -17.55 9.18 -11.36
C VAL A 385 -16.62 10.17 -12.07
N LYS A 386 -16.93 10.56 -13.31
CA LYS A 386 -16.19 11.63 -14.01
C LYS A 386 -16.33 12.95 -13.24
N LEU A 387 -15.28 13.76 -13.20
CA LEU A 387 -15.31 15.04 -12.48
C LEU A 387 -16.49 15.92 -12.91
N SER A 388 -16.80 15.97 -14.21
CA SER A 388 -17.95 16.71 -14.76
C SER A 388 -19.32 16.20 -14.29
N GLU A 389 -19.40 14.97 -13.79
CA GLU A 389 -20.64 14.32 -13.37
C GLU A 389 -20.80 14.27 -11.83
N VAL A 390 -19.79 14.69 -11.05
CA VAL A 390 -19.83 14.62 -9.57
C VAL A 390 -21.01 15.39 -9.00
N LYS A 391 -21.29 16.58 -9.50
CA LYS A 391 -22.46 17.40 -9.08
C LYS A 391 -23.78 16.65 -9.28
N SER A 392 -24.00 16.05 -10.44
CA SER A 392 -25.23 15.29 -10.74
C SER A 392 -25.30 13.99 -9.96
N ASN A 393 -24.18 13.29 -9.78
CA ASN A 393 -24.07 12.09 -8.95
C ASN A 393 -24.47 12.38 -7.49
N PHE A 394 -23.94 13.46 -6.92
CA PHE A 394 -24.30 13.86 -5.55
C PHE A 394 -25.77 14.27 -5.44
N ASN A 395 -26.31 15.01 -6.41
CA ASN A 395 -27.73 15.40 -6.41
C ASN A 395 -28.66 14.19 -6.45
N THR A 396 -28.33 13.16 -7.22
CA THR A 396 -29.07 11.89 -7.23
C THR A 396 -29.02 11.22 -5.85
N PHE A 397 -27.83 11.13 -5.26
CA PHE A 397 -27.66 10.59 -3.91
C PHE A 397 -28.47 11.37 -2.87
N LEU A 398 -28.47 12.70 -2.95
CA LEU A 398 -29.21 13.57 -2.01
C LEU A 398 -30.73 13.39 -2.16
N ALA A 399 -31.23 13.28 -3.40
CA ALA A 399 -32.65 13.06 -3.68
C ALA A 399 -33.16 11.77 -3.05
N ASP A 400 -32.35 10.71 -3.02
CA ASP A 400 -32.68 9.44 -2.36
C ASP A 400 -32.88 9.60 -0.83
N THR A 401 -32.33 10.67 -0.23
CA THR A 401 -32.53 11.00 1.19
C THR A 401 -33.75 11.92 1.44
N GLY A 402 -34.44 12.34 0.39
CA GLY A 402 -35.55 13.29 0.46
C GLY A 402 -35.14 14.75 0.69
N GLN A 403 -33.85 15.05 0.51
CA GLN A 403 -33.28 16.38 0.76
C GLN A 403 -32.94 17.09 -0.57
N SER A 404 -32.78 18.43 -0.52
CA SER A 404 -32.37 19.25 -1.65
C SER A 404 -31.45 20.39 -1.23
N ILE A 405 -30.57 20.82 -2.12
CA ILE A 405 -29.67 21.95 -1.88
C ILE A 405 -30.46 23.26 -1.99
N THR A 406 -30.23 24.17 -1.06
CA THR A 406 -30.88 25.50 -1.05
C THR A 406 -30.05 26.59 -1.74
N ASN A 407 -28.81 26.26 -2.19
CA ASN A 407 -27.86 27.20 -2.81
C ASN A 407 -27.41 28.35 -1.88
N SER A 408 -27.36 28.12 -0.58
CA SER A 408 -26.85 29.10 0.37
C SER A 408 -25.30 29.22 0.28
N ASN A 409 -24.79 30.44 0.55
CA ASN A 409 -23.36 30.65 0.75
C ASN A 409 -22.86 30.20 2.12
N GLU A 410 -23.70 29.47 2.85
CA GLU A 410 -23.47 28.93 4.17
C GLU A 410 -23.35 27.41 4.14
N LEU A 411 -23.11 26.80 5.30
CA LEU A 411 -23.14 25.36 5.49
C LEU A 411 -24.55 24.81 5.21
N ASP A 412 -24.67 23.94 4.21
CA ASP A 412 -25.91 23.36 3.69
C ASP A 412 -25.69 21.90 3.23
N HIS A 413 -26.72 21.23 2.73
CA HIS A 413 -26.58 19.94 2.06
C HIS A 413 -25.54 20.02 0.92
N GLY A 414 -24.66 19.02 0.85
CA GLY A 414 -23.57 18.98 -0.12
C GLY A 414 -22.34 19.80 0.27
N SER A 415 -22.36 20.48 1.43
CA SER A 415 -21.16 21.15 1.93
C SER A 415 -20.05 20.14 2.21
N VAL A 416 -18.84 20.42 1.75
CA VAL A 416 -17.63 19.69 2.10
C VAL A 416 -17.19 20.17 3.47
N VAL A 417 -17.26 19.31 4.48
CA VAL A 417 -16.88 19.63 5.87
C VAL A 417 -15.54 19.03 6.27
N ILE A 418 -15.03 18.07 5.47
CA ILE A 418 -13.68 17.50 5.60
C ILE A 418 -13.02 17.51 4.23
N ALA A 419 -11.83 18.10 4.14
CA ALA A 419 -10.95 18.03 2.99
C ALA A 419 -9.57 17.54 3.47
N ALA A 420 -9.22 16.28 3.18
CA ALA A 420 -8.03 15.65 3.74
C ALA A 420 -7.09 15.13 2.65
N ILE A 421 -5.86 15.68 2.61
CA ILE A 421 -4.75 15.06 1.90
C ILE A 421 -4.13 14.03 2.85
N THR A 422 -4.33 12.74 2.57
CA THR A 422 -4.05 11.66 3.52
C THR A 422 -3.79 10.35 2.78
N SER A 423 -3.32 9.33 3.49
CA SER A 423 -3.12 7.96 3.03
C SER A 423 -1.87 7.72 2.18
N CYS A 424 -1.40 6.47 2.22
CA CYS A 424 -0.28 5.98 1.42
C CYS A 424 -0.53 5.99 -0.10
N THR A 425 -1.79 5.92 -0.54
CA THR A 425 -2.14 5.78 -1.97
C THR A 425 -1.65 6.96 -2.80
N ASN A 426 -1.94 8.18 -2.37
CA ASN A 426 -1.65 9.38 -3.15
C ASN A 426 -0.45 10.16 -2.64
N THR A 427 -0.20 10.16 -1.31
CA THR A 427 0.88 10.97 -0.73
C THR A 427 2.28 10.43 -1.03
N SER A 428 2.38 9.17 -1.47
CA SER A 428 3.63 8.57 -1.98
C SER A 428 4.00 9.03 -3.39
N ASN A 429 3.09 9.72 -4.10
CA ASN A 429 3.30 10.16 -5.47
C ASN A 429 3.62 11.67 -5.50
N PRO A 430 4.88 12.06 -5.79
CA PRO A 430 5.29 13.45 -5.80
C PRO A 430 4.52 14.33 -6.79
N ASP A 431 4.12 13.80 -7.94
CA ASP A 431 3.47 14.59 -8.99
C ASP A 431 2.13 15.15 -8.52
N VAL A 432 1.29 14.34 -7.88
CA VAL A 432 -0.01 14.79 -7.36
C VAL A 432 0.12 15.68 -6.14
N MET A 433 1.16 15.49 -5.32
CA MET A 433 1.42 16.31 -4.13
C MET A 433 1.94 17.70 -4.53
N VAL A 434 2.92 17.76 -5.44
CA VAL A 434 3.42 19.01 -6.00
C VAL A 434 2.30 19.74 -6.76
N GLY A 435 1.49 19.00 -7.52
CA GLY A 435 0.30 19.55 -8.19
C GLY A 435 -0.68 20.23 -7.23
N ALA A 436 -0.95 19.61 -6.07
CA ALA A 436 -1.79 20.20 -5.01
C ALA A 436 -1.17 21.49 -4.45
N GLY A 437 0.14 21.50 -4.19
CA GLY A 437 0.87 22.68 -3.72
C GLY A 437 0.86 23.83 -4.76
N ILE A 438 1.02 23.51 -6.05
CA ILE A 438 0.95 24.51 -7.15
C ILE A 438 -0.46 25.10 -7.22
N LEU A 439 -1.52 24.27 -7.14
CA LEU A 439 -2.90 24.76 -7.11
C LEU A 439 -3.11 25.69 -5.91
N ALA A 440 -2.67 25.28 -4.71
CA ALA A 440 -2.77 26.10 -3.49
C ALA A 440 -2.06 27.46 -3.67
N ARG A 441 -0.83 27.46 -4.21
CA ARG A 441 -0.08 28.68 -4.51
C ARG A 441 -0.81 29.62 -5.47
N ASN A 442 -1.38 29.07 -6.54
CA ASN A 442 -2.12 29.84 -7.53
C ASN A 442 -3.43 30.40 -6.95
N ALA A 443 -4.14 29.62 -6.13
CA ALA A 443 -5.35 30.05 -5.43
C ALA A 443 -5.07 31.21 -4.45
N VAL A 444 -4.07 31.06 -3.60
CA VAL A 444 -3.65 32.12 -2.65
C VAL A 444 -3.26 33.41 -3.38
N ARG A 445 -2.53 33.32 -4.49
CA ARG A 445 -2.19 34.50 -5.32
C ARG A 445 -3.41 35.21 -5.89
N LYS A 446 -4.52 34.49 -6.10
CA LYS A 446 -5.81 35.05 -6.54
C LYS A 446 -6.72 35.47 -5.38
N GLY A 447 -6.25 35.39 -4.14
CA GLY A 447 -7.02 35.74 -2.94
C GLY A 447 -8.08 34.73 -2.53
N LEU A 448 -8.02 33.50 -3.05
CA LEU A 448 -8.95 32.44 -2.68
C LEU A 448 -8.52 31.79 -1.35
N ASN A 449 -9.50 31.36 -0.57
CA ASN A 449 -9.30 30.66 0.71
C ASN A 449 -10.22 29.44 0.80
N SER A 450 -9.88 28.49 1.64
CA SER A 450 -10.80 27.41 2.03
C SER A 450 -12.02 27.98 2.74
N ARG A 451 -13.18 27.33 2.59
CA ARG A 451 -14.39 27.77 3.29
C ARG A 451 -14.27 27.53 4.81
N PRO A 452 -14.83 28.40 5.65
CA PRO A 452 -14.62 28.38 7.10
C PRO A 452 -15.20 27.12 7.79
N TRP A 453 -16.12 26.42 7.16
CA TRP A 453 -16.68 25.16 7.68
C TRP A 453 -15.90 23.92 7.29
N VAL A 454 -14.88 24.05 6.42
CA VAL A 454 -14.08 22.91 5.96
C VAL A 454 -12.93 22.65 6.91
N LYS A 455 -12.92 21.48 7.54
CA LYS A 455 -11.77 20.96 8.26
C LYS A 455 -10.75 20.45 7.24
N THR A 456 -9.65 21.18 7.09
CA THR A 456 -8.56 20.82 6.20
C THR A 456 -7.44 20.13 6.96
N SER A 457 -6.76 19.16 6.34
CA SER A 457 -5.60 18.49 6.93
C SER A 457 -4.65 17.97 5.85
N LEU A 458 -3.35 17.98 6.18
CA LEU A 458 -2.29 17.36 5.40
C LEU A 458 -1.61 16.31 6.26
N ALA A 459 -1.71 15.04 5.87
CA ALA A 459 -1.02 13.94 6.51
C ALA A 459 -0.10 13.25 5.46
N PRO A 460 1.14 13.73 5.32
CA PRO A 460 2.10 13.16 4.37
C PRO A 460 2.40 11.70 4.66
N GLY A 461 2.77 10.95 3.63
CA GLY A 461 3.09 9.54 3.77
C GLY A 461 4.45 9.27 4.40
N SER A 462 5.39 10.22 4.31
CA SER A 462 6.69 10.19 4.99
C SER A 462 7.26 11.59 5.08
N GLN A 463 8.35 11.75 5.84
CA GLN A 463 9.09 13.03 5.95
C GLN A 463 9.67 13.50 4.60
N VAL A 464 9.91 12.60 3.66
CA VAL A 464 10.38 12.95 2.30
C VAL A 464 9.40 13.88 1.59
N VAL A 465 8.10 13.72 1.85
CA VAL A 465 7.05 14.58 1.28
C VAL A 465 7.19 16.02 1.81
N ASP A 466 7.44 16.18 3.10
CA ASP A 466 7.65 17.48 3.73
C ASP A 466 8.88 18.17 3.12
N ASP A 467 9.96 17.42 2.96
CA ASP A 467 11.22 17.92 2.43
C ASP A 467 11.10 18.45 1.01
N TYR A 468 10.49 17.71 0.09
CA TYR A 468 10.36 18.18 -1.28
C TYR A 468 9.33 19.31 -1.44
N LEU A 469 8.23 19.29 -0.67
CA LEU A 469 7.25 20.39 -0.67
C LEU A 469 7.87 21.67 -0.09
N LEU A 470 8.71 21.57 0.95
CA LEU A 470 9.45 22.68 1.51
C LEU A 470 10.46 23.24 0.50
N LYS A 471 11.26 22.39 -0.13
CA LYS A 471 12.23 22.78 -1.17
C LYS A 471 11.59 23.44 -2.39
N ALA A 472 10.34 23.08 -2.69
CA ALA A 472 9.56 23.65 -3.79
C ALA A 472 8.77 24.92 -3.40
N ASP A 473 8.88 25.42 -2.17
CA ASP A 473 8.13 26.57 -1.63
C ASP A 473 6.59 26.34 -1.71
N LEU A 474 6.12 25.10 -1.44
CA LEU A 474 4.71 24.74 -1.55
C LEU A 474 4.01 24.48 -0.21
N ILE A 475 4.74 24.39 0.90
CA ILE A 475 4.16 24.24 2.25
C ILE A 475 3.37 25.49 2.65
N ASP A 476 3.98 26.69 2.55
CA ASP A 476 3.32 27.95 2.95
C ASP A 476 1.99 28.22 2.21
N PRO A 477 1.87 28.02 0.90
CA PRO A 477 0.58 28.10 0.22
C PRO A 477 -0.46 27.08 0.70
N LEU A 478 -0.07 25.85 1.00
CA LEU A 478 -0.96 24.82 1.54
C LEU A 478 -1.45 25.23 2.95
N GLU A 479 -0.54 25.68 3.82
CA GLU A 479 -0.87 26.16 5.17
C GLU A 479 -1.81 27.38 5.13
N LYS A 480 -1.63 28.30 4.19
CA LYS A 480 -2.55 29.45 4.01
C LYS A 480 -3.98 29.02 3.65
N LEU A 481 -4.15 27.88 3.01
CA LEU A 481 -5.45 27.26 2.79
C LEU A 481 -5.89 26.33 3.93
N GLY A 482 -5.16 26.32 5.05
CA GLY A 482 -5.46 25.51 6.24
C GLY A 482 -4.91 24.09 6.20
N PHE A 483 -4.26 23.66 5.13
CA PHE A 483 -3.64 22.35 5.01
C PHE A 483 -2.31 22.29 5.79
N HIS A 484 -2.39 22.36 7.10
CA HIS A 484 -1.23 22.15 7.98
C HIS A 484 -0.95 20.66 8.13
N ILE A 485 0.33 20.30 8.31
CA ILE A 485 0.73 18.94 8.64
C ILE A 485 0.15 18.58 10.01
N VAL A 486 -0.62 17.49 10.05
CA VAL A 486 -1.31 17.01 11.26
C VAL A 486 -0.71 15.73 11.83
N GLY A 487 0.08 15.03 11.04
CA GLY A 487 0.75 13.78 11.39
C GLY A 487 1.27 13.08 10.14
N HIS A 488 2.15 12.11 10.33
CA HIS A 488 2.54 11.14 9.29
C HIS A 488 1.84 9.82 9.60
N GLY A 489 0.74 9.55 8.92
CA GLY A 489 -0.09 8.38 9.22
C GLY A 489 -1.33 8.30 8.35
N CYS A 490 -2.10 7.21 8.51
CA CYS A 490 -3.33 6.99 7.76
C CYS A 490 -4.46 7.97 8.13
N THR A 491 -4.46 8.51 9.34
CA THR A 491 -5.34 9.57 9.85
C THR A 491 -6.80 9.47 9.37
N THR A 492 -7.28 10.44 8.58
CA THR A 492 -8.66 10.50 8.08
C THR A 492 -9.09 9.23 7.31
N CYS A 493 -8.19 8.60 6.54
CA CYS A 493 -8.54 7.41 5.76
C CYS A 493 -8.91 6.19 6.61
N ILE A 494 -8.37 6.07 7.83
CA ILE A 494 -8.70 5.01 8.79
C ILE A 494 -9.85 5.38 9.73
N GLY A 495 -10.38 6.61 9.63
CA GLY A 495 -11.44 7.10 10.51
C GLY A 495 -10.95 7.96 11.68
N ASN A 496 -9.66 8.29 11.69
CA ASN A 496 -9.05 9.15 12.72
C ASN A 496 -9.12 10.63 12.34
N SER A 497 -10.24 11.07 11.75
CA SER A 497 -10.46 12.47 11.36
C SER A 497 -10.49 13.43 12.54
N GLY A 498 -10.71 12.91 13.75
CA GLY A 498 -11.00 13.72 14.94
C GLY A 498 -12.33 14.50 14.85
N PRO A 499 -12.67 15.28 15.86
CA PRO A 499 -13.95 15.99 15.91
C PRO A 499 -14.03 17.09 14.84
N LEU A 500 -15.23 17.35 14.33
CA LEU A 500 -15.54 18.56 13.56
C LEU A 500 -15.56 19.80 14.48
N PRO A 501 -15.36 21.02 13.94
CA PRO A 501 -15.60 22.25 14.70
C PRO A 501 -17.01 22.25 15.29
N GLU A 502 -17.13 22.63 16.57
CA GLU A 502 -18.38 22.54 17.32
C GLU A 502 -19.57 23.21 16.61
N LYS A 503 -19.36 24.42 16.05
CA LYS A 503 -20.38 25.13 15.28
C LYS A 503 -20.86 24.35 14.05
N VAL A 504 -19.94 23.66 13.36
CA VAL A 504 -20.25 22.84 12.19
C VAL A 504 -21.01 21.59 12.64
N SER A 505 -20.51 20.91 13.67
CA SER A 505 -21.12 19.71 14.23
C SER A 505 -22.56 19.97 14.69
N ASN A 506 -22.79 21.06 15.44
CA ASN A 506 -24.12 21.44 15.92
C ASN A 506 -25.08 21.72 14.77
N LYS A 507 -24.67 22.53 13.77
CA LYS A 507 -25.53 22.84 12.62
C LYS A 507 -25.88 21.60 11.80
N ILE A 508 -24.93 20.65 11.63
CA ILE A 508 -25.20 19.37 10.95
C ILE A 508 -26.31 18.60 11.69
N ASN A 509 -26.24 18.52 13.00
CA ASN A 509 -27.21 17.78 13.81
C ASN A 509 -28.58 18.51 13.87
N ASP A 510 -28.59 19.82 14.10
CA ASP A 510 -29.81 20.61 14.28
C ASP A 510 -30.64 20.67 12.99
N GLU A 511 -29.99 20.76 11.84
CA GLU A 511 -30.62 20.86 10.52
C GLU A 511 -30.62 19.52 9.75
N ASN A 512 -30.10 18.43 10.34
CA ASN A 512 -29.95 17.10 9.72
C ASN A 512 -29.30 17.16 8.32
N LEU A 513 -28.18 17.89 8.22
CA LEU A 513 -27.52 18.14 6.94
C LEU A 513 -26.84 16.88 6.40
N VAL A 514 -26.95 16.66 5.09
CA VAL A 514 -26.18 15.67 4.36
C VAL A 514 -24.88 16.32 3.90
N THR A 515 -23.83 16.18 4.69
CA THR A 515 -22.52 16.76 4.43
C THR A 515 -21.55 15.76 3.79
N CYS A 516 -20.45 16.28 3.27
CA CYS A 516 -19.51 15.55 2.43
C CYS A 516 -18.07 15.60 2.95
N ALA A 517 -17.31 14.57 2.65
CA ALA A 517 -15.86 14.57 2.74
C ALA A 517 -15.23 14.34 1.35
N VAL A 518 -14.14 15.06 1.09
CA VAL A 518 -13.28 14.83 -0.08
C VAL A 518 -11.88 14.52 0.44
N LEU A 519 -11.36 13.35 0.12
CA LEU A 519 -10.08 12.89 0.66
C LEU A 519 -9.25 12.13 -0.39
N SER A 520 -7.94 12.25 -0.28
CA SER A 520 -7.02 11.52 -1.15
C SER A 520 -6.73 10.09 -0.67
N GLY A 521 -7.65 9.50 0.08
CA GLY A 521 -7.55 8.15 0.62
C GLY A 521 -7.89 7.05 -0.39
N ASN A 522 -8.07 5.84 0.12
CA ASN A 522 -8.41 4.64 -0.65
C ASN A 522 -9.74 4.01 -0.23
N ARG A 523 -10.33 4.42 0.89
CA ARG A 523 -11.62 3.95 1.39
C ARG A 523 -12.53 5.09 1.80
N ASN A 524 -13.79 5.00 1.42
CA ASN A 524 -14.80 6.05 1.64
C ASN A 524 -16.15 5.49 2.07
N PHE A 525 -16.15 4.37 2.78
CA PHE A 525 -17.39 3.78 3.29
C PHE A 525 -18.12 4.73 4.22
N GLU A 526 -19.44 4.64 4.26
CA GLU A 526 -20.29 5.40 5.19
C GLU A 526 -19.84 5.17 6.64
N ALA A 527 -19.86 6.24 7.45
CA ALA A 527 -19.39 6.29 8.83
C ALA A 527 -17.88 6.03 9.04
N ARG A 528 -17.14 5.59 8.02
CA ARG A 528 -15.70 5.33 8.17
C ARG A 528 -14.89 6.61 8.36
N ILE A 529 -15.20 7.65 7.60
CA ILE A 529 -14.43 8.90 7.60
C ILE A 529 -14.78 9.75 8.82
N HIS A 530 -16.07 9.96 9.04
CA HIS A 530 -16.62 10.65 10.21
C HIS A 530 -18.08 10.29 10.37
N GLN A 531 -18.56 10.13 11.62
CA GLN A 531 -19.94 9.70 11.90
C GLN A 531 -21.01 10.64 11.34
N GLN A 532 -20.73 11.95 11.32
CA GLN A 532 -21.67 12.98 10.83
C GLN A 532 -21.58 13.22 9.31
N VAL A 533 -20.68 12.55 8.59
CA VAL A 533 -20.47 12.74 7.14
C VAL A 533 -21.04 11.55 6.39
N LYS A 534 -22.01 11.82 5.52
CA LYS A 534 -22.79 10.78 4.84
C LYS A 534 -22.29 10.44 3.42
N ALA A 535 -21.70 11.40 2.73
CA ALA A 535 -21.17 11.23 1.38
C ALA A 535 -19.65 11.46 1.37
N ASN A 536 -18.90 10.44 0.98
CA ASN A 536 -17.45 10.48 1.00
C ASN A 536 -16.89 10.22 -0.40
N TYR A 537 -16.03 11.12 -0.89
CA TYR A 537 -15.45 11.03 -2.22
C TYR A 537 -13.93 10.92 -2.17
N LEU A 538 -13.40 9.88 -2.82
CA LEU A 538 -11.95 9.75 -3.06
C LEU A 538 -11.57 10.61 -4.26
N ALA A 539 -10.48 11.34 -4.12
CA ALA A 539 -10.02 12.30 -5.12
C ALA A 539 -8.49 12.44 -5.10
N SER A 540 -7.91 12.99 -6.15
CA SER A 540 -6.51 13.40 -6.11
C SER A 540 -6.26 14.51 -5.08
N PRO A 541 -5.05 14.64 -4.52
CA PRO A 541 -4.67 15.76 -3.65
C PRO A 541 -5.00 17.13 -4.26
N ILE A 542 -4.89 17.25 -5.58
CA ILE A 542 -5.24 18.48 -6.32
C ILE A 542 -6.73 18.79 -6.16
N LEU A 543 -7.60 17.81 -6.38
CA LEU A 543 -9.05 17.98 -6.23
C LEU A 543 -9.46 18.18 -4.77
N VAL A 544 -8.75 17.59 -3.80
CA VAL A 544 -8.99 17.86 -2.36
C VAL A 544 -8.83 19.36 -2.06
N VAL A 545 -7.75 19.98 -2.56
CA VAL A 545 -7.54 21.45 -2.42
C VAL A 545 -8.63 22.23 -3.13
N ALA A 546 -9.00 21.85 -4.35
CA ALA A 546 -10.05 22.52 -5.12
C ALA A 546 -11.41 22.50 -4.39
N TYR A 547 -11.81 21.35 -3.86
CA TYR A 547 -13.06 21.20 -3.11
C TYR A 547 -13.04 21.87 -1.72
N ALA A 548 -11.88 22.03 -1.09
CA ALA A 548 -11.75 22.82 0.12
C ALA A 548 -12.05 24.31 -0.12
N ILE A 549 -11.59 24.83 -1.28
CA ILE A 549 -11.85 26.20 -1.70
C ILE A 549 -13.33 26.38 -2.10
N ALA A 550 -13.89 25.46 -2.87
CA ALA A 550 -15.29 25.46 -3.26
C ALA A 550 -16.21 25.31 -2.04
N GLY A 551 -15.88 24.44 -1.09
CA GLY A 551 -16.64 24.13 0.13
C GLY A 551 -17.92 23.37 -0.12
N THR A 552 -18.17 22.89 -1.35
CA THR A 552 -19.39 22.17 -1.75
C THR A 552 -19.14 21.23 -2.91
N LEU A 553 -19.91 20.15 -3.00
CA LEU A 553 -19.97 19.28 -4.20
C LEU A 553 -20.87 19.87 -5.29
N ASN A 554 -21.68 20.87 -4.97
CA ASN A 554 -22.56 21.53 -5.94
C ASN A 554 -21.80 22.58 -6.78
N ILE A 555 -20.72 22.17 -7.42
CA ILE A 555 -19.87 23.00 -8.27
C ILE A 555 -19.57 22.28 -9.59
N ASN A 556 -19.40 23.05 -10.65
CA ASN A 556 -18.87 22.58 -11.92
C ASN A 556 -17.60 23.35 -12.24
N PHE A 557 -16.44 22.69 -12.16
CA PHE A 557 -15.13 23.33 -12.38
C PHE A 557 -14.87 23.80 -13.81
N ASP A 558 -15.74 23.44 -14.77
CA ASP A 558 -15.62 23.92 -16.15
C ASP A 558 -16.30 25.29 -16.34
N THR A 559 -17.27 25.63 -15.48
CA THR A 559 -18.12 26.83 -15.65
C THR A 559 -18.15 27.79 -14.47
N ASP A 560 -17.88 27.32 -13.25
CA ASP A 560 -18.06 28.08 -12.01
C ASP A 560 -16.77 28.70 -11.46
#